data_9a33b2389bffaa44b93c36a5267e9683
#
_entry.id   9a33b2389bffaa44b93c36a5267e9683
#
_cell.length_a   1.000
_cell.length_b   1.000
_cell.length_c   1.000
_cell.angle_alpha   90.00
_cell.angle_beta   90.00
_cell.angle_gamma   90.00
#
_symmetry.space_group_name_H-M   'P 1'
#
loop_
_entity.id
_entity.type
_entity.pdbx_description
1 polymer ?
#
loop_
_entity_poly.entity_id
_entity_poly.type
_entity_poly.pdbx_seq_one_letter_code
_entity_poly.pdbx_strand_id
1 'polypeptide(L)'
;MTDATYELIPTGEATAILPTRHTKPITVIGTEAIRGTFDDKCLQQAVNSRLAPGVTDLVLNPDAHLGYGAPVGCVMASPTHVYPGPVGVDIKCSMSLLQLDLPEDSIADRPIRRALINAICDRTPTGAGKGQRHVKKARHVDPELGRRVMIEGASTGVCEALGIPSEWAQRCEDASHVGHDETLDALGNRLDQHLDCETIRRFDDKISQLGSYGGGNHFGECEVVHVEDNDRARSAAEVFGLADGKVAFLSHCGSRGMGHALASGQFKSLQRRFEQWSIPLPGNDRELVYAPLGTPEADAYLDDMALGANFATV
;
A
#
# COMPACT_ATOMS: atom_id res chain seq x y z
N MET A 1 23.78 -12.18 -23.23
CA MET A 1 23.18 -10.92 -22.71
C MET A 1 24.33 -10.19 -22.02
N THR A 2 24.78 -9.07 -22.57
CA THR A 2 25.83 -8.26 -21.96
C THR A 2 25.24 -7.69 -20.65
N ASP A 3 25.90 -7.95 -19.52
CA ASP A 3 25.59 -7.30 -18.25
C ASP A 3 25.63 -5.78 -18.48
N ALA A 4 24.45 -5.18 -18.51
CA ALA A 4 24.34 -3.74 -18.59
C ALA A 4 24.68 -3.19 -17.20
N THR A 5 25.83 -2.56 -17.10
CA THR A 5 26.22 -1.84 -15.87
C THR A 5 25.42 -0.54 -15.82
N TYR A 6 24.61 -0.37 -14.78
CA TYR A 6 23.84 0.85 -14.54
C TYR A 6 24.68 1.83 -13.73
N GLU A 7 24.98 2.98 -14.31
CA GLU A 7 25.72 4.04 -13.63
C GLU A 7 24.77 5.12 -13.12
N LEU A 8 24.78 5.37 -11.80
CA LEU A 8 24.06 6.46 -11.17
C LEU A 8 24.93 7.70 -11.17
N ILE A 9 24.44 8.78 -11.78
CA ILE A 9 25.13 10.06 -11.87
C ILE A 9 24.67 10.97 -10.72
N PRO A 10 25.53 11.28 -9.73
CA PRO A 10 25.18 12.18 -8.64
C PRO A 10 24.77 13.57 -9.13
N THR A 11 23.69 14.12 -8.58
CA THR A 11 23.21 15.49 -8.86
C THR A 11 23.18 16.35 -7.60
N GLY A 12 23.40 15.74 -6.43
CA GLY A 12 23.45 16.36 -5.12
C GLY A 12 23.89 15.37 -4.05
N GLU A 13 23.96 15.80 -2.81
CA GLU A 13 24.40 14.96 -1.67
C GLU A 13 23.53 13.71 -1.53
N ALA A 14 22.22 13.86 -1.60
CA ALA A 14 21.24 12.78 -1.47
C ALA A 14 20.40 12.58 -2.75
N THR A 15 20.90 12.97 -3.92
CA THR A 15 20.20 12.81 -5.19
C THR A 15 21.15 12.37 -6.30
N ALA A 16 20.61 11.56 -7.23
CA ALA A 16 21.28 11.16 -8.45
C ALA A 16 20.26 10.99 -9.58
N ILE A 17 20.73 10.74 -10.76
CA ILE A 17 19.91 10.30 -11.89
C ILE A 17 20.42 8.97 -12.45
N LEU A 18 19.51 8.12 -12.90
CA LEU A 18 19.79 6.98 -13.75
C LEU A 18 19.41 7.36 -15.19
N PRO A 19 20.41 7.52 -16.09
CA PRO A 19 20.13 7.85 -17.49
C PRO A 19 19.30 6.77 -18.18
N THR A 20 18.36 7.20 -19.01
CA THR A 20 17.55 6.33 -19.86
C THR A 20 17.64 6.78 -21.31
N ARG A 21 17.54 5.84 -22.25
CA ARG A 21 17.55 6.17 -23.68
C ARG A 21 16.19 6.74 -24.09
N HIS A 22 16.22 7.88 -24.80
CA HIS A 22 15.03 8.50 -25.40
C HIS A 22 13.93 8.98 -24.44
N THR A 23 14.19 8.99 -23.15
CA THR A 23 13.22 9.47 -22.13
C THR A 23 13.92 10.35 -21.09
N LYS A 24 13.12 11.05 -20.28
CA LYS A 24 13.61 11.77 -19.11
C LYS A 24 14.29 10.77 -18.15
N PRO A 25 15.47 11.09 -17.60
CA PRO A 25 16.16 10.23 -16.65
C PRO A 25 15.28 9.88 -15.45
N ILE A 26 15.58 8.75 -14.81
CA ILE A 26 14.99 8.37 -13.54
C ILE A 26 15.67 9.18 -12.43
N THR A 27 14.88 9.82 -11.57
CA THR A 27 15.39 10.47 -10.36
C THR A 27 15.65 9.42 -9.28
N VAL A 28 16.77 9.53 -8.60
CA VAL A 28 17.16 8.63 -7.51
C VAL A 28 17.38 9.44 -6.25
N ILE A 29 16.68 9.11 -5.18
CA ILE A 29 16.80 9.73 -3.86
C ILE A 29 17.58 8.80 -2.94
N GLY A 30 18.67 9.28 -2.37
CA GLY A 30 19.52 8.54 -1.45
C GLY A 30 20.94 9.10 -1.44
N THR A 31 21.60 9.00 -0.29
CA THR A 31 23.04 9.29 -0.16
C THR A 31 23.85 8.28 -0.98
N GLU A 32 25.13 8.53 -1.16
CA GLU A 32 26.04 7.60 -1.87
C GLU A 32 25.98 6.18 -1.26
N ALA A 33 25.99 6.09 0.07
CA ALA A 33 25.90 4.82 0.77
C ALA A 33 24.59 4.06 0.46
N ILE A 34 23.45 4.76 0.41
CA ILE A 34 22.15 4.19 0.04
C ILE A 34 22.14 3.78 -1.43
N ARG A 35 22.59 4.63 -2.33
CA ARG A 35 22.66 4.33 -3.77
C ARG A 35 23.52 3.10 -4.07
N GLY A 36 24.57 2.88 -3.29
CA GLY A 36 25.43 1.70 -3.37
C GLY A 36 24.74 0.38 -2.97
N THR A 37 23.55 0.42 -2.38
CA THR A 37 22.77 -0.78 -2.02
C THR A 37 21.83 -1.25 -3.13
N PHE A 38 21.57 -0.44 -4.15
CA PHE A 38 20.67 -0.81 -5.24
C PHE A 38 21.33 -1.88 -6.13
N ASP A 39 20.64 -3.00 -6.29
CA ASP A 39 21.12 -4.05 -7.18
C ASP A 39 20.76 -3.80 -8.66
N ASP A 40 21.51 -4.41 -9.58
CA ASP A 40 21.31 -4.23 -11.03
C ASP A 40 19.92 -4.66 -11.50
N LYS A 41 19.28 -5.62 -10.83
CA LYS A 41 17.92 -6.07 -11.20
C LYS A 41 16.87 -5.00 -10.84
N CYS A 42 17.02 -4.35 -9.69
CA CYS A 42 16.20 -3.21 -9.30
C CYS A 42 16.32 -2.07 -10.33
N LEU A 43 17.56 -1.71 -10.70
CA LEU A 43 17.82 -0.67 -11.68
C LEU A 43 17.31 -1.05 -13.09
N GLN A 44 17.48 -2.29 -13.51
CA GLN A 44 16.91 -2.80 -14.77
C GLN A 44 15.39 -2.70 -14.76
N GLN A 45 14.74 -3.10 -13.66
CA GLN A 45 13.30 -3.02 -13.52
C GLN A 45 12.81 -1.57 -13.56
N ALA A 46 13.52 -0.64 -12.92
CA ALA A 46 13.24 0.81 -13.00
C ALA A 46 13.30 1.32 -14.45
N VAL A 47 14.32 0.91 -15.21
CA VAL A 47 14.45 1.28 -16.63
C VAL A 47 13.29 0.72 -17.46
N ASN A 48 12.93 -0.55 -17.26
CA ASN A 48 11.80 -1.18 -17.97
C ASN A 48 10.50 -0.43 -17.66
N SER A 49 10.24 -0.11 -16.41
CA SER A 49 9.06 0.65 -15.97
C SER A 49 9.03 2.06 -16.56
N ARG A 50 10.19 2.74 -16.59
CA ARG A 50 10.29 4.09 -17.16
C ARG A 50 9.99 4.14 -18.65
N LEU A 51 10.31 3.07 -19.36
CA LEU A 51 10.07 2.92 -20.80
C LEU A 51 8.66 2.40 -21.13
N ALA A 52 7.88 2.05 -20.12
CA ALA A 52 6.51 1.56 -20.32
C ALA A 52 5.59 2.68 -20.87
N PRO A 53 4.57 2.34 -21.66
CA PRO A 53 3.69 3.30 -22.33
C PRO A 53 3.04 4.28 -21.34
N GLY A 54 3.05 5.57 -21.65
CA GLY A 54 2.41 6.62 -20.86
C GLY A 54 3.15 7.00 -19.57
N VAL A 55 4.24 6.34 -19.22
CA VAL A 55 5.05 6.70 -18.04
C VAL A 55 5.86 7.95 -18.34
N THR A 56 5.59 9.03 -17.62
CA THR A 56 6.25 10.34 -17.81
C THR A 56 7.42 10.53 -16.87
N ASP A 57 7.31 10.07 -15.64
CA ASP A 57 8.32 10.20 -14.60
C ASP A 57 8.43 8.92 -13.77
N LEU A 58 9.64 8.67 -13.28
CA LEU A 58 9.91 7.62 -12.30
C LEU A 58 10.97 8.11 -11.30
N VAL A 59 10.68 7.91 -10.02
CA VAL A 59 11.58 8.25 -8.91
C VAL A 59 11.86 6.99 -8.11
N LEU A 60 13.10 6.71 -7.78
CA LEU A 60 13.50 5.68 -6.82
C LEU A 60 13.75 6.33 -5.46
N ASN A 61 13.04 5.87 -4.45
CA ASN A 61 13.23 6.26 -3.06
C ASN A 61 14.38 5.48 -2.40
N PRO A 62 14.84 5.87 -1.20
CA PRO A 62 15.98 5.26 -0.54
C PRO A 62 15.85 3.76 -0.24
N ASP A 63 14.64 3.25 -0.12
CA ASP A 63 14.32 1.84 0.14
C ASP A 63 14.07 1.02 -1.14
N ALA A 64 14.37 1.56 -2.31
CA ALA A 64 14.07 0.90 -3.57
C ALA A 64 14.75 -0.47 -3.71
N HIS A 65 13.95 -1.47 -4.06
CA HIS A 65 14.39 -2.85 -4.29
C HIS A 65 13.50 -3.56 -5.31
N LEU A 66 13.89 -4.75 -5.75
CA LEU A 66 13.14 -5.51 -6.74
C LEU A 66 11.70 -5.76 -6.29
N GLY A 67 10.74 -5.40 -7.17
CA GLY A 67 9.30 -5.55 -6.95
C GLY A 67 8.59 -6.31 -8.07
N TYR A 68 7.31 -6.04 -8.26
CA TYR A 68 6.46 -6.60 -9.31
C TYR A 68 6.23 -5.58 -10.43
N GLY A 69 6.83 -5.80 -11.60
CA GLY A 69 6.74 -4.88 -12.75
C GLY A 69 7.54 -3.59 -12.55
N ALA A 70 7.48 -2.97 -11.39
CA ALA A 70 8.29 -1.83 -10.99
C ALA A 70 8.98 -2.10 -9.64
N PRO A 71 10.10 -1.42 -9.33
CA PRO A 71 10.73 -1.53 -8.02
C PRO A 71 9.78 -1.14 -6.89
N VAL A 72 9.78 -1.88 -5.78
CA VAL A 72 9.21 -1.40 -4.52
C VAL A 72 9.98 -0.14 -4.11
N GLY A 73 9.34 0.84 -3.49
CA GLY A 73 9.95 2.12 -3.16
C GLY A 73 10.09 3.07 -4.36
N CYS A 74 9.45 2.79 -5.51
CA CYS A 74 9.40 3.76 -6.60
C CYS A 74 8.09 4.54 -6.62
N VAL A 75 8.15 5.76 -7.19
CA VAL A 75 6.98 6.52 -7.65
C VAL A 75 7.00 6.54 -9.16
N MET A 76 5.97 5.97 -9.77
CA MET A 76 5.80 5.90 -11.23
C MET A 76 4.59 6.72 -11.65
N ALA A 77 4.79 7.81 -12.37
CA ALA A 77 3.72 8.67 -12.87
C ALA A 77 3.30 8.27 -14.28
N SER A 78 2.01 8.02 -14.47
CA SER A 78 1.42 7.71 -15.77
C SER A 78 0.05 8.37 -15.88
N PRO A 79 -0.07 9.51 -16.60
CA PRO A 79 -1.33 10.25 -16.72
C PRO A 79 -2.34 9.60 -17.70
N THR A 80 -1.94 8.54 -18.41
CA THR A 80 -2.74 7.95 -19.48
C THR A 80 -3.01 6.46 -19.36
N HIS A 81 -2.34 5.79 -18.42
CA HIS A 81 -2.46 4.32 -18.25
C HIS A 81 -2.44 3.94 -16.78
N VAL A 82 -3.12 2.87 -16.43
CA VAL A 82 -3.02 2.19 -15.13
C VAL A 82 -2.15 0.96 -15.23
N TYR A 83 -1.40 0.66 -14.18
CA TYR A 83 -0.43 -0.44 -14.09
C TYR A 83 -0.67 -1.29 -12.84
N PRO A 84 -1.49 -2.35 -12.90
CA PRO A 84 -1.81 -3.17 -11.72
C PRO A 84 -0.61 -3.89 -11.10
N GLY A 85 0.35 -4.33 -11.91
CA GLY A 85 1.56 -5.00 -11.42
C GLY A 85 2.39 -4.12 -10.47
N PRO A 86 2.80 -2.91 -10.87
CA PRO A 86 3.49 -1.94 -10.02
C PRO A 86 2.77 -1.55 -8.74
N VAL A 87 1.44 -1.49 -8.72
CA VAL A 87 0.65 -1.27 -7.50
C VAL A 87 0.78 -2.47 -6.55
N GLY A 88 0.96 -3.66 -7.10
CA GLY A 88 1.12 -4.89 -6.35
C GLY A 88 -0.21 -5.55 -5.95
N VAL A 89 -0.10 -6.70 -5.31
CA VAL A 89 -1.26 -7.50 -4.89
C VAL A 89 -1.79 -7.12 -3.52
N ASP A 90 -1.03 -6.38 -2.73
CA ASP A 90 -1.46 -5.81 -1.45
C ASP A 90 -1.83 -4.34 -1.65
N ILE A 91 -3.01 -4.13 -2.22
CA ILE A 91 -3.53 -2.80 -2.53
C ILE A 91 -3.50 -1.94 -1.26
N LYS A 92 -2.94 -0.73 -1.36
CA LYS A 92 -2.77 0.20 -0.25
C LYS A 92 -2.01 -0.43 0.94
N CYS A 93 -0.94 -1.18 0.66
CA CYS A 93 0.04 -1.49 1.70
C CYS A 93 0.64 -0.17 2.19
N SER A 94 0.44 0.16 3.45
CA SER A 94 0.74 1.49 3.98
C SER A 94 1.15 1.45 5.44
N MET A 95 1.72 2.57 5.89
CA MET A 95 2.13 2.79 7.27
C MET A 95 1.15 3.73 7.95
N SER A 96 0.82 3.46 9.21
CA SER A 96 0.06 4.38 10.06
C SER A 96 0.73 4.49 11.42
N LEU A 97 0.75 5.70 11.96
CA LEU A 97 1.30 5.98 13.30
C LEU A 97 0.18 6.48 14.22
N LEU A 98 -0.01 5.78 15.32
CA LEU A 98 -0.92 6.18 16.39
C LEU A 98 -0.10 6.64 17.60
N GLN A 99 -0.01 7.94 17.83
CA GLN A 99 0.58 8.48 19.04
C GLN A 99 -0.40 8.33 20.22
N LEU A 100 0.11 7.79 21.32
CA LEU A 100 -0.65 7.61 22.56
C LEU A 100 -0.40 8.77 23.50
N ASP A 101 -1.38 9.09 24.35
CA ASP A 101 -1.16 10.06 25.43
C ASP A 101 -0.46 9.41 26.64
N LEU A 102 0.65 8.78 26.38
CA LEU A 102 1.53 8.13 27.34
C LEU A 102 2.95 8.67 27.19
N PRO A 103 3.57 9.19 28.27
CA PRO A 103 4.98 9.55 28.23
C PRO A 103 5.87 8.29 28.22
N GLU A 104 7.09 8.40 27.70
CA GLU A 104 8.11 7.33 27.62
C GLU A 104 8.32 6.65 28.97
N ASP A 105 8.39 7.41 30.06
CA ASP A 105 8.60 6.87 31.42
C ASP A 105 7.52 5.86 31.83
N SER A 106 6.30 5.97 31.28
CA SER A 106 5.22 5.00 31.55
C SER A 106 5.52 3.59 31.06
N ILE A 107 6.45 3.43 30.13
CA ILE A 107 6.86 2.15 29.55
C ILE A 107 8.35 1.85 29.81
N ALA A 108 9.00 2.57 30.73
CA ALA A 108 10.41 2.37 31.05
C ALA A 108 10.70 0.94 31.53
N ASP A 109 9.78 0.34 32.28
CA ASP A 109 9.93 -1.00 32.82
C ASP A 109 9.61 -2.10 31.79
N ARG A 110 10.54 -3.07 31.66
CA ARG A 110 10.37 -4.23 30.75
C ARG A 110 9.07 -5.02 31.00
N PRO A 111 8.63 -5.29 32.23
CA PRO A 111 7.33 -5.93 32.48
C PRO A 111 6.14 -5.16 31.91
N ILE A 112 6.15 -3.83 32.02
CA ILE A 112 5.08 -2.96 31.49
C ILE A 112 5.08 -3.04 29.96
N ARG A 113 6.24 -2.89 29.29
CA ARG A 113 6.34 -3.06 27.84
C ARG A 113 5.82 -4.41 27.37
N ARG A 114 6.19 -5.47 28.08
CA ARG A 114 5.71 -6.83 27.75
C ARG A 114 4.19 -6.96 27.90
N ALA A 115 3.61 -6.36 28.95
CA ALA A 115 2.16 -6.36 29.16
C ALA A 115 1.43 -5.61 28.07
N LEU A 116 1.96 -4.45 27.64
CA LEU A 116 1.41 -3.65 26.52
C LEU A 116 1.43 -4.46 25.21
N ILE A 117 2.58 -5.01 24.82
CA ILE A 117 2.70 -5.82 23.61
C ILE A 117 1.78 -7.04 23.64
N ASN A 118 1.71 -7.75 24.77
CA ASN A 118 0.81 -8.90 24.90
C ASN A 118 -0.66 -8.48 24.74
N ALA A 119 -1.05 -7.33 25.31
CA ALA A 119 -2.41 -6.84 25.18
C ALA A 119 -2.77 -6.44 23.73
N ILE A 120 -1.80 -5.97 22.94
CA ILE A 120 -1.96 -5.71 21.51
C ILE A 120 -2.07 -7.04 20.75
N CYS A 121 -1.15 -7.98 20.97
CA CYS A 121 -1.14 -9.29 20.31
C CYS A 121 -2.41 -10.11 20.59
N ASP A 122 -3.00 -9.97 21.78
CA ASP A 122 -4.26 -10.64 22.13
C ASP A 122 -5.47 -10.14 21.31
N ARG A 123 -5.33 -9.00 20.64
CA ARG A 123 -6.38 -8.36 19.85
C ARG A 123 -6.08 -8.29 18.37
N THR A 124 -4.80 -8.34 18.00
CA THR A 124 -4.35 -8.16 16.62
C THR A 124 -3.64 -9.43 16.14
N PRO A 125 -4.36 -10.34 15.47
CA PRO A 125 -3.78 -11.61 15.03
C PRO A 125 -2.73 -11.39 13.95
N THR A 126 -1.67 -12.18 14.02
CA THR A 126 -0.59 -12.25 13.05
C THR A 126 -0.56 -13.61 12.35
N GLY A 127 0.04 -13.67 11.18
CA GLY A 127 0.21 -14.89 10.37
C GLY A 127 -0.72 -14.95 9.16
N ALA A 128 -0.20 -15.55 8.09
CA ALA A 128 -0.89 -15.64 6.80
C ALA A 128 -2.26 -16.33 6.94
N GLY A 129 -3.29 -15.72 6.35
CA GLY A 129 -4.66 -16.24 6.38
C GLY A 129 -5.38 -16.15 7.73
N LYS A 130 -4.71 -15.72 8.79
CA LYS A 130 -5.36 -15.52 10.08
C LYS A 130 -6.11 -14.19 10.12
N GLY A 131 -7.24 -14.19 10.80
CA GLY A 131 -8.07 -13.02 11.04
C GLY A 131 -8.63 -13.02 12.46
N GLN A 132 -9.57 -12.15 12.76
CA GLN A 132 -10.14 -11.93 14.09
C GLN A 132 -10.75 -13.19 14.71
N ARG A 133 -11.21 -14.15 13.90
CA ARG A 133 -11.73 -15.46 14.39
C ARG A 133 -10.70 -16.26 15.22
N HIS A 134 -9.43 -15.94 15.10
CA HIS A 134 -8.33 -16.65 15.77
C HIS A 134 -7.89 -16.02 17.08
N VAL A 135 -8.57 -14.98 17.57
CA VAL A 135 -8.26 -14.31 18.83
C VAL A 135 -9.40 -14.43 19.83
N LYS A 136 -9.04 -14.48 21.14
CA LYS A 136 -10.02 -14.65 22.22
C LYS A 136 -10.99 -13.46 22.36
N LYS A 137 -10.55 -12.26 21.99
CA LYS A 137 -11.33 -11.02 22.05
C LYS A 137 -11.64 -10.53 20.63
N ALA A 138 -12.04 -11.47 19.76
CA ALA A 138 -12.36 -11.16 18.38
C ALA A 138 -13.43 -10.08 18.27
N ARG A 139 -13.21 -9.16 17.34
CA ARG A 139 -14.29 -8.30 16.82
C ARG A 139 -14.94 -9.04 15.65
N HIS A 140 -16.24 -9.14 15.69
CA HIS A 140 -16.98 -9.76 14.59
C HIS A 140 -17.50 -8.65 13.68
N VAL A 141 -17.09 -8.71 12.43
CA VAL A 141 -17.65 -7.91 11.34
C VAL A 141 -18.55 -8.84 10.55
N ASP A 142 -19.82 -8.53 10.48
CA ASP A 142 -20.77 -9.30 9.66
C ASP A 142 -20.57 -8.97 8.16
N PRO A 143 -21.11 -9.78 7.24
CA PRO A 143 -20.96 -9.55 5.81
C PRO A 143 -21.50 -8.20 5.33
N GLU A 144 -22.57 -7.68 5.92
CA GLU A 144 -23.17 -6.40 5.55
C GLU A 144 -22.25 -5.23 5.91
N LEU A 145 -21.73 -5.22 7.14
CA LEU A 145 -20.74 -4.22 7.54
C LEU A 145 -19.44 -4.35 6.72
N GLY A 146 -19.04 -5.58 6.39
CA GLY A 146 -17.89 -5.83 5.51
C GLY A 146 -18.08 -5.25 4.11
N ARG A 147 -19.29 -5.34 3.55
CA ARG A 147 -19.63 -4.68 2.28
C ARG A 147 -19.51 -3.17 2.39
N ARG A 148 -20.05 -2.59 3.45
CA ARG A 148 -19.96 -1.15 3.71
C ARG A 148 -18.52 -0.68 3.85
N VAL A 149 -17.67 -1.43 4.55
CA VAL A 149 -16.23 -1.14 4.64
C VAL A 149 -15.59 -1.05 3.26
N MET A 150 -15.89 -1.97 2.36
CA MET A 150 -15.30 -1.97 1.01
C MET A 150 -15.84 -0.83 0.13
N ILE A 151 -17.08 -0.42 0.31
CA ILE A 151 -17.74 0.61 -0.52
C ILE A 151 -17.47 2.01 0.04
N GLU A 152 -17.60 2.19 1.36
CA GLU A 152 -17.56 3.50 2.03
C GLU A 152 -16.18 3.87 2.59
N GLY A 153 -15.26 2.89 2.76
CA GLY A 153 -14.00 3.11 3.47
C GLY A 153 -14.23 3.48 4.94
N ALA A 154 -13.38 4.33 5.49
CA ALA A 154 -13.49 4.84 6.85
C ALA A 154 -14.51 6.00 6.96
N SER A 155 -15.71 5.82 6.41
CA SER A 155 -16.81 6.75 6.59
C SER A 155 -17.20 6.87 8.06
N THR A 156 -17.85 7.98 8.46
CA THR A 156 -18.35 8.16 9.83
C THR A 156 -19.21 6.99 10.26
N GLY A 157 -20.12 6.54 9.41
CA GLY A 157 -21.02 5.41 9.73
C GLY A 157 -20.31 4.07 9.89
N VAL A 158 -19.25 3.81 9.10
CA VAL A 158 -18.40 2.61 9.26
C VAL A 158 -17.58 2.70 10.54
N CYS A 159 -16.96 3.85 10.81
CA CYS A 159 -16.19 4.07 12.04
C CYS A 159 -17.06 3.88 13.30
N GLU A 160 -18.26 4.47 13.33
CA GLU A 160 -19.21 4.29 14.43
C GLU A 160 -19.60 2.81 14.63
N ALA A 161 -19.92 2.11 13.56
CA ALA A 161 -20.28 0.69 13.62
C ALA A 161 -19.15 -0.22 14.12
N LEU A 162 -17.89 0.17 13.85
CA LEU A 162 -16.69 -0.54 14.31
C LEU A 162 -16.18 -0.06 15.66
N GLY A 163 -16.74 1.03 16.22
CA GLY A 163 -16.25 1.66 17.44
C GLY A 163 -14.86 2.29 17.26
N ILE A 164 -14.57 2.80 16.06
CA ILE A 164 -13.37 3.58 15.74
C ILE A 164 -13.72 5.06 15.92
N PRO A 165 -12.90 5.83 16.65
CA PRO A 165 -13.10 7.29 16.74
C PRO A 165 -13.08 7.91 15.34
N SER A 166 -14.14 8.61 14.95
CA SER A 166 -14.27 9.20 13.61
C SER A 166 -13.21 10.26 13.31
N GLU A 167 -12.69 10.93 14.34
CA GLU A 167 -11.57 11.86 14.22
C GLU A 167 -10.27 11.20 13.75
N TRP A 168 -10.11 9.88 13.89
CA TRP A 168 -8.96 9.16 13.34
C TRP A 168 -9.03 9.08 11.83
N ALA A 169 -10.23 8.87 11.27
CA ALA A 169 -10.42 8.86 9.82
C ALA A 169 -10.06 10.21 9.19
N GLN A 170 -10.32 11.32 9.87
CA GLN A 170 -9.98 12.67 9.41
C GLN A 170 -8.47 12.94 9.32
N ARG A 171 -7.66 12.12 9.97
CA ARG A 171 -6.19 12.19 9.92
C ARG A 171 -5.58 11.21 8.92
N CYS A 172 -6.37 10.35 8.30
CA CYS A 172 -5.93 9.53 7.19
C CYS A 172 -5.80 10.42 5.96
N GLU A 173 -4.76 10.20 5.16
CA GLU A 173 -4.56 10.90 3.90
C GLU A 173 -5.77 10.71 2.98
N ASP A 174 -6.23 9.46 2.86
CA ASP A 174 -7.43 9.09 2.10
C ASP A 174 -8.30 8.14 2.94
N ALA A 175 -9.29 8.68 3.62
CA ALA A 175 -10.20 7.89 4.46
C ALA A 175 -11.18 7.04 3.65
N SER A 176 -11.51 7.48 2.42
CA SER A 176 -12.42 6.81 1.52
C SER A 176 -11.94 6.95 0.07
N HIS A 177 -12.03 5.88 -0.69
CA HIS A 177 -11.65 5.83 -2.11
C HIS A 177 -12.90 5.62 -2.95
N VAL A 178 -12.95 6.29 -4.08
CA VAL A 178 -14.00 6.15 -5.09
C VAL A 178 -13.42 5.52 -6.36
N GLY A 179 -14.26 4.81 -7.11
CA GLY A 179 -13.87 4.18 -8.37
C GLY A 179 -13.86 5.16 -9.55
N HIS A 180 -13.96 4.60 -10.76
CA HIS A 180 -13.85 5.37 -12.00
C HIS A 180 -14.94 6.41 -12.19
N ASP A 181 -16.16 6.19 -11.69
CA ASP A 181 -17.31 7.10 -11.85
C ASP A 181 -17.62 7.91 -10.57
N GLU A 182 -16.76 7.80 -9.56
CA GLU A 182 -16.86 8.54 -8.30
C GLU A 182 -18.14 8.31 -7.50
N THR A 183 -18.88 7.20 -7.75
CA THR A 183 -20.11 6.87 -7.03
C THR A 183 -19.97 5.61 -6.16
N LEU A 184 -20.66 5.60 -5.01
CA LEU A 184 -20.74 4.42 -4.16
C LEU A 184 -21.56 3.29 -4.82
N ASP A 185 -22.54 3.63 -5.64
CA ASP A 185 -23.38 2.67 -6.35
C ASP A 185 -22.56 1.85 -7.35
N ALA A 186 -21.61 2.46 -8.06
CA ALA A 186 -20.72 1.75 -8.97
C ALA A 186 -19.83 0.77 -8.22
N LEU A 187 -19.25 1.18 -7.08
CA LEU A 187 -18.47 0.29 -6.23
C LEU A 187 -19.33 -0.87 -5.67
N GLY A 188 -20.57 -0.59 -5.28
CA GLY A 188 -21.53 -1.61 -4.86
C GLY A 188 -21.81 -2.64 -5.94
N ASN A 189 -22.12 -2.19 -7.16
CA ASN A 189 -22.34 -3.05 -8.33
C ASN A 189 -21.09 -3.87 -8.68
N ARG A 190 -19.91 -3.24 -8.57
CA ARG A 190 -18.64 -3.93 -8.83
C ARG A 190 -18.36 -5.03 -7.80
N LEU A 191 -18.62 -4.76 -6.52
CA LEU A 191 -18.49 -5.77 -5.47
C LEU A 191 -19.46 -6.94 -5.69
N ASP A 192 -20.71 -6.66 -6.06
CA ASP A 192 -21.71 -7.69 -6.37
C ASP A 192 -21.25 -8.59 -7.52
N GLN A 193 -20.71 -8.03 -8.59
CA GLN A 193 -20.12 -8.81 -9.68
C GLN A 193 -19.02 -9.76 -9.19
N HIS A 194 -18.16 -9.32 -8.27
CA HIS A 194 -17.12 -10.18 -7.70
C HIS A 194 -17.66 -11.31 -6.83
N LEU A 195 -18.74 -11.05 -6.10
CA LEU A 195 -19.40 -12.06 -5.28
C LEU A 195 -20.13 -13.09 -6.15
N ASP A 196 -20.87 -12.65 -7.17
CA ASP A 196 -21.60 -13.50 -8.10
C ASP A 196 -20.69 -14.38 -8.96
N CYS A 197 -19.56 -13.84 -9.40
CA CYS A 197 -18.55 -14.55 -10.20
C CYS A 197 -17.53 -15.34 -9.35
N GLU A 198 -17.70 -15.39 -8.04
CA GLU A 198 -16.78 -16.03 -7.09
C GLU A 198 -15.31 -15.57 -7.24
N THR A 199 -15.06 -14.37 -7.73
CA THR A 199 -13.71 -13.80 -7.77
C THR A 199 -13.20 -13.59 -6.34
N ILE A 200 -14.06 -13.08 -5.45
CA ILE A 200 -13.82 -13.02 -4.02
C ILE A 200 -14.43 -14.25 -3.35
N ARG A 201 -13.71 -15.35 -3.40
CA ARG A 201 -14.13 -16.57 -2.71
C ARG A 201 -14.02 -16.43 -1.21
N ARG A 202 -14.99 -17.04 -0.47
CA ARG A 202 -14.99 -17.06 0.99
C ARG A 202 -14.95 -15.63 1.56
N PHE A 203 -15.89 -14.81 1.14
CA PHE A 203 -15.98 -13.41 1.51
C PHE A 203 -15.92 -13.21 3.03
N ASP A 204 -16.69 -13.96 3.81
CA ASP A 204 -16.71 -13.89 5.27
C ASP A 204 -15.34 -14.14 5.91
N ASP A 205 -14.56 -15.08 5.35
CA ASP A 205 -13.22 -15.36 5.86
C ASP A 205 -12.27 -14.20 5.56
N LYS A 206 -12.43 -13.53 4.42
CA LYS A 206 -11.62 -12.35 4.07
C LYS A 206 -11.98 -11.14 4.92
N ILE A 207 -13.29 -10.90 5.14
CA ILE A 207 -13.76 -9.84 6.05
C ILE A 207 -13.21 -10.06 7.46
N SER A 208 -13.16 -11.31 7.95
CA SER A 208 -12.60 -11.61 9.25
C SER A 208 -11.11 -11.24 9.41
N GLN A 209 -10.42 -10.92 8.31
CA GLN A 209 -9.03 -10.44 8.33
C GLN A 209 -8.91 -8.93 8.61
N LEU A 210 -10.02 -8.19 8.61
CA LEU A 210 -10.03 -6.79 9.04
C LEU A 210 -9.45 -6.68 10.46
N GLY A 211 -8.61 -5.67 10.68
CA GLY A 211 -7.93 -5.49 11.98
C GLY A 211 -6.90 -6.57 12.31
N SER A 212 -6.26 -7.18 11.31
CA SER A 212 -5.19 -8.18 11.49
C SER A 212 -3.99 -7.88 10.61
N TYR A 213 -2.78 -8.26 11.04
CA TYR A 213 -1.56 -8.00 10.25
C TYR A 213 -1.31 -9.00 9.13
N GLY A 214 -1.53 -10.29 9.39
CA GLY A 214 -1.13 -11.34 8.44
C GLY A 214 0.35 -11.69 8.53
N GLY A 215 0.99 -11.85 7.38
CA GLY A 215 2.39 -12.25 7.24
C GLY A 215 3.14 -11.37 6.23
N GLY A 216 4.34 -11.80 5.86
CA GLY A 216 5.21 -11.05 4.96
C GLY A 216 5.88 -9.89 5.68
N ASN A 217 5.88 -8.72 5.06
CA ASN A 217 6.44 -7.48 5.58
C ASN A 217 5.52 -6.69 6.52
N HIS A 218 4.32 -7.23 6.86
CA HIS A 218 3.40 -6.57 7.78
C HIS A 218 3.84 -6.74 9.22
N PHE A 219 3.82 -5.65 9.97
CA PHE A 219 4.21 -5.61 11.38
C PHE A 219 3.50 -4.50 12.14
N GLY A 220 3.62 -4.55 13.46
CA GLY A 220 3.27 -3.45 14.35
C GLY A 220 4.31 -3.36 15.47
N GLU A 221 4.73 -2.16 15.80
CA GLU A 221 5.73 -1.92 16.84
C GLU A 221 5.42 -0.72 17.71
N CYS A 222 5.86 -0.79 18.97
CA CYS A 222 5.77 0.33 19.90
C CYS A 222 7.07 1.12 19.86
N GLU A 223 6.95 2.41 19.67
CA GLU A 223 8.06 3.35 19.53
C GLU A 223 7.92 4.51 20.50
N VAL A 224 8.93 5.34 20.57
CA VAL A 224 8.90 6.63 21.25
C VAL A 224 9.15 7.71 20.21
N VAL A 225 8.31 8.72 20.17
CA VAL A 225 8.50 9.88 19.31
C VAL A 225 9.71 10.66 19.80
N HIS A 226 10.68 10.84 18.92
CA HIS A 226 11.83 11.71 19.17
C HIS A 226 11.84 12.85 18.17
N VAL A 227 11.79 14.09 18.68
CA VAL A 227 11.84 15.31 17.87
C VAL A 227 13.23 15.93 18.01
N GLU A 228 14.00 15.89 16.93
CA GLU A 228 15.32 16.50 16.92
C GLU A 228 15.26 18.01 17.23
N ASP A 229 16.29 18.52 17.91
CA ASP A 229 16.39 19.94 18.32
C ASP A 229 16.79 20.84 17.14
N ASN A 230 15.94 20.92 16.14
CA ASN A 230 16.06 21.86 15.03
C ASN A 230 14.68 22.34 14.56
N ASP A 231 14.64 23.52 13.89
CA ASP A 231 13.39 24.16 13.48
C ASP A 231 12.56 23.31 12.51
N ARG A 232 13.23 22.57 11.61
CA ARG A 232 12.55 21.72 10.63
C ARG A 232 11.84 20.54 11.30
N ALA A 233 12.51 19.89 12.25
CA ALA A 233 11.92 18.76 12.99
C ALA A 233 10.76 19.24 13.86
N ARG A 234 10.90 20.38 14.55
CA ARG A 234 9.81 20.98 15.33
C ARG A 234 8.62 21.34 14.47
N SER A 235 8.82 21.98 13.33
CA SER A 235 7.75 22.32 12.38
C SER A 235 7.06 21.07 11.83
N ALA A 236 7.79 20.01 11.50
CA ALA A 236 7.22 18.75 11.05
C ALA A 236 6.38 18.09 12.15
N ALA A 237 6.90 18.05 13.38
CA ALA A 237 6.17 17.48 14.53
C ALA A 237 4.85 18.23 14.79
N GLU A 238 4.84 19.57 14.67
CA GLU A 238 3.65 20.39 14.80
C GLU A 238 2.60 20.03 13.72
N VAL A 239 3.02 19.94 12.45
CA VAL A 239 2.14 19.59 11.32
C VAL A 239 1.51 18.21 11.51
N PHE A 240 2.29 17.23 11.97
CA PHE A 240 1.80 15.86 12.20
C PHE A 240 1.13 15.66 13.56
N GLY A 241 1.12 16.67 14.42
CA GLY A 241 0.57 16.58 15.78
C GLY A 241 1.37 15.63 16.68
N LEU A 242 2.67 15.50 16.45
CA LEU A 242 3.57 14.65 17.23
C LEU A 242 4.20 15.44 18.39
N ALA A 243 4.43 14.77 19.51
CA ALA A 243 5.07 15.35 20.68
C ALA A 243 6.24 14.50 21.13
N ASP A 244 7.37 15.15 21.41
CA ASP A 244 8.60 14.49 21.89
C ASP A 244 8.36 13.70 23.19
N GLY A 245 8.96 12.52 23.32
CA GLY A 245 8.84 11.65 24.49
C GLY A 245 7.48 10.95 24.65
N LYS A 246 6.60 10.99 23.64
CA LYS A 246 5.33 10.24 23.64
C LYS A 246 5.51 8.85 23.05
N VAL A 247 4.82 7.88 23.64
CA VAL A 247 4.72 6.52 23.09
C VAL A 247 3.86 6.54 21.83
N ALA A 248 4.30 5.88 20.81
CA ALA A 248 3.55 5.68 19.57
C ALA A 248 3.48 4.21 19.20
N PHE A 249 2.51 3.85 18.37
CA PHE A 249 2.38 2.54 17.77
C PHE A 249 2.38 2.70 16.25
N LEU A 250 3.43 2.18 15.63
CA LEU A 250 3.57 2.13 14.17
C LEU A 250 2.95 0.83 13.66
N SER A 251 2.14 0.93 12.61
CA SER A 251 1.48 -0.20 11.98
C SER A 251 1.78 -0.22 10.48
N HIS A 252 2.27 -1.33 9.98
CA HIS A 252 2.44 -1.62 8.56
C HIS A 252 1.47 -2.72 8.16
N CYS A 253 0.45 -2.37 7.40
CA CYS A 253 -0.60 -3.29 6.96
C CYS A 253 -1.18 -2.85 5.61
N GLY A 254 -2.06 -3.63 5.02
CA GLY A 254 -2.72 -3.36 3.74
C GLY A 254 -4.03 -4.11 3.61
N SER A 255 -4.46 -4.35 2.37
CA SER A 255 -5.77 -4.94 2.03
C SER A 255 -5.90 -6.45 2.27
N ARG A 256 -4.86 -7.08 2.81
CA ARG A 256 -4.88 -8.49 3.18
C ARG A 256 -5.32 -9.41 2.02
N GLY A 257 -5.96 -10.52 2.33
CA GLY A 257 -6.48 -11.47 1.33
C GLY A 257 -7.61 -10.91 0.46
N MET A 258 -8.22 -9.78 0.84
CA MET A 258 -9.24 -9.11 0.05
C MET A 258 -8.61 -8.46 -1.19
N GLY A 259 -7.67 -7.53 -1.00
CA GLY A 259 -6.97 -6.87 -2.10
C GLY A 259 -6.18 -7.85 -2.96
N HIS A 260 -5.56 -8.87 -2.35
CA HIS A 260 -4.88 -9.92 -3.11
C HIS A 260 -5.82 -10.63 -4.10
N ALA A 261 -7.08 -10.90 -3.73
CA ALA A 261 -8.05 -11.53 -4.62
C ALA A 261 -8.40 -10.61 -5.81
N LEU A 262 -8.67 -9.32 -5.53
CA LEU A 262 -8.99 -8.31 -6.54
C LEU A 262 -7.82 -8.08 -7.49
N ALA A 263 -6.65 -7.73 -6.97
CA ALA A 263 -5.46 -7.44 -7.77
C ALA A 263 -5.03 -8.63 -8.65
N SER A 264 -5.03 -9.85 -8.08
CA SER A 264 -4.68 -11.06 -8.84
C SER A 264 -5.68 -11.35 -9.96
N GLY A 265 -6.96 -11.03 -9.77
CA GLY A 265 -8.00 -11.16 -10.79
C GLY A 265 -7.74 -10.21 -11.96
N GLN A 266 -7.52 -8.93 -11.68
CA GLN A 266 -7.24 -7.90 -12.68
C GLN A 266 -5.95 -8.17 -13.44
N PHE A 267 -4.90 -8.50 -12.74
CA PHE A 267 -3.60 -8.80 -13.32
C PHE A 267 -3.68 -9.95 -14.36
N LYS A 268 -4.30 -11.06 -13.97
CA LYS A 268 -4.52 -12.20 -14.89
C LYS A 268 -5.44 -11.87 -16.05
N SER A 269 -6.43 -11.01 -15.84
CA SER A 269 -7.33 -10.55 -16.92
C SER A 269 -6.56 -9.76 -17.97
N LEU A 270 -5.74 -8.78 -17.56
CA LEU A 270 -4.93 -7.98 -18.48
C LEU A 270 -3.86 -8.82 -19.17
N GLN A 271 -3.18 -9.74 -18.48
CA GLN A 271 -2.21 -10.64 -19.12
C GLN A 271 -2.85 -11.44 -20.27
N ARG A 272 -4.06 -11.98 -20.06
CA ARG A 272 -4.82 -12.68 -21.13
C ARG A 272 -5.17 -11.76 -22.29
N ARG A 273 -5.55 -10.49 -22.03
CA ARG A 273 -5.83 -9.50 -23.08
C ARG A 273 -4.59 -9.20 -23.89
N PHE A 274 -3.43 -9.01 -23.27
CA PHE A 274 -2.16 -8.81 -23.96
C PHE A 274 -1.82 -9.98 -24.90
N GLU A 275 -2.01 -11.22 -24.44
CA GLU A 275 -1.82 -12.42 -25.26
C GLU A 275 -2.81 -12.45 -26.46
N GLN A 276 -4.09 -12.18 -26.22
CA GLN A 276 -5.14 -12.15 -27.27
C GLN A 276 -4.89 -11.09 -28.32
N TRP A 277 -4.43 -9.91 -27.90
CA TRP A 277 -4.20 -8.78 -28.81
C TRP A 277 -2.79 -8.72 -29.35
N SER A 278 -1.94 -9.66 -28.99
CA SER A 278 -0.51 -9.71 -29.36
C SER A 278 0.23 -8.42 -29.04
N ILE A 279 -0.08 -7.80 -27.88
CA ILE A 279 0.58 -6.59 -27.43
C ILE A 279 1.95 -7.00 -26.82
N PRO A 280 3.05 -6.40 -27.28
CA PRO A 280 4.35 -6.68 -26.70
C PRO A 280 4.43 -6.16 -25.26
N LEU A 281 4.97 -6.99 -24.36
CA LEU A 281 5.15 -6.63 -22.97
C LEU A 281 6.30 -5.61 -22.83
N PRO A 282 6.11 -4.50 -22.11
CA PRO A 282 7.20 -3.57 -21.82
C PRO A 282 8.37 -4.30 -21.14
N GLY A 283 9.59 -4.15 -21.67
CA GLY A 283 10.78 -4.83 -21.14
C GLY A 283 10.72 -6.36 -21.12
N ASN A 284 9.80 -7.01 -21.86
CA ASN A 284 9.45 -8.42 -21.76
C ASN A 284 8.98 -8.85 -20.35
N ASP A 285 8.51 -7.90 -19.55
CA ASP A 285 8.03 -8.14 -18.20
C ASP A 285 6.51 -8.37 -18.20
N ARG A 286 6.07 -9.56 -17.80
CA ARG A 286 4.66 -9.94 -17.73
C ARG A 286 3.91 -9.16 -16.65
N GLU A 287 4.61 -8.54 -15.74
CA GLU A 287 4.05 -7.75 -14.64
C GLU A 287 3.84 -6.27 -15.02
N LEU A 288 4.35 -5.84 -16.18
CA LEU A 288 4.11 -4.49 -16.73
C LEU A 288 2.91 -4.41 -17.68
N VAL A 289 1.91 -5.28 -17.51
CA VAL A 289 0.63 -5.13 -18.22
C VAL A 289 -0.10 -3.87 -17.76
N TYR A 290 -0.80 -3.23 -18.68
CA TYR A 290 -1.45 -1.94 -18.45
C TYR A 290 -2.82 -1.85 -19.14
N ALA A 291 -3.61 -0.87 -18.74
CA ALA A 291 -4.80 -0.47 -19.47
C ALA A 291 -4.81 1.05 -19.67
N PRO A 292 -5.12 1.55 -20.89
CA PRO A 292 -5.31 2.99 -21.12
C PRO A 292 -6.52 3.50 -20.32
N LEU A 293 -6.40 4.70 -19.73
CA LEU A 293 -7.54 5.37 -19.08
C LEU A 293 -8.68 5.57 -20.07
N GLY A 294 -9.91 5.46 -19.57
CA GLY A 294 -11.14 5.54 -20.38
C GLY A 294 -11.47 4.24 -21.14
N THR A 295 -10.78 3.13 -20.81
CA THR A 295 -11.17 1.79 -21.28
C THR A 295 -11.89 1.01 -20.19
N PRO A 296 -12.80 0.08 -20.54
CA PRO A 296 -13.48 -0.76 -19.53
C PRO A 296 -12.54 -1.54 -18.63
N GLU A 297 -11.36 -1.90 -19.12
CA GLU A 297 -10.33 -2.59 -18.35
C GLU A 297 -9.70 -1.67 -17.29
N ALA A 298 -9.46 -0.39 -17.62
CA ALA A 298 -8.95 0.59 -16.66
C ALA A 298 -10.02 0.95 -15.62
N ASP A 299 -11.26 1.16 -16.04
CA ASP A 299 -12.39 1.48 -15.17
C ASP A 299 -12.61 0.35 -14.14
N ALA A 300 -12.64 -0.90 -14.60
CA ALA A 300 -12.76 -2.07 -13.75
C ALA A 300 -11.58 -2.20 -12.74
N TYR A 301 -10.37 -1.84 -13.16
CA TYR A 301 -9.21 -1.83 -12.27
C TYR A 301 -9.31 -0.74 -11.21
N LEU A 302 -9.73 0.47 -11.58
CA LEU A 302 -9.89 1.59 -10.64
C LEU A 302 -10.94 1.28 -9.57
N ASP A 303 -12.06 0.66 -9.95
CA ASP A 303 -13.07 0.21 -8.99
C ASP A 303 -12.54 -0.86 -8.03
N ASP A 304 -11.84 -1.86 -8.54
CA ASP A 304 -11.25 -2.91 -7.71
C ASP A 304 -10.17 -2.36 -6.76
N MET A 305 -9.38 -1.39 -7.25
CA MET A 305 -8.39 -0.70 -6.43
C MET A 305 -9.05 0.09 -5.30
N ALA A 306 -10.15 0.82 -5.59
CA ALA A 306 -10.92 1.55 -4.58
C ALA A 306 -11.50 0.62 -3.52
N LEU A 307 -12.13 -0.51 -3.93
CA LEU A 307 -12.66 -1.52 -2.99
C LEU A 307 -11.55 -2.07 -2.07
N GLY A 308 -10.39 -2.40 -2.64
CA GLY A 308 -9.24 -2.91 -1.87
C GLY A 308 -8.64 -1.86 -0.93
N ALA A 309 -8.52 -0.62 -1.40
CA ALA A 309 -7.99 0.50 -0.64
C ALA A 309 -8.90 0.89 0.52
N ASN A 310 -10.22 0.91 0.31
CA ASN A 310 -11.20 1.13 1.37
C ASN A 310 -11.09 0.08 2.48
N PHE A 311 -10.95 -1.19 2.11
CA PHE A 311 -10.73 -2.26 3.08
C PHE A 311 -9.43 -2.09 3.87
N ALA A 312 -8.36 -1.65 3.22
CA ALA A 312 -7.06 -1.44 3.86
C ALA A 312 -7.06 -0.24 4.82
N THR A 313 -7.82 0.82 4.51
CA THR A 313 -7.90 2.04 5.31
C THR A 313 -8.56 1.78 6.68
N VAL A 314 -9.59 0.96 6.72
CA VAL A 314 -10.34 0.60 7.94
C VAL A 314 -9.61 -0.43 8.78
#